data_a201790cc7bff75f340bf34f9bc076ac
#
_entry.id   a201790cc7bff75f340bf34f9bc076ac
#
_cell.length_a   1.000
_cell.length_b   1.000
_cell.length_c   1.000
_cell.angle_alpha   90.00
_cell.angle_beta   90.00
_cell.angle_gamma   90.00
#
_symmetry.space_group_name_H-M   'P 1'
#
loop_
_entity.id
_entity.type
_entity.pdbx_description
1 polymer ?
#
loop_
_entity_poly.entity_id
_entity_poly.type
_entity_poly.pdbx_seq_one_letter_code
_entity_poly.pdbx_strand_id
1 'polypeptide(L)'
;MIIATDFDGTLHFPIPGKRGIGRPNTPLIQKLIELRANNNDVILWTCRDGDNLDEAVQWCKAQGLEFDAINDNIPRIKEEHLQRFGTLGRKIFADVYVDDRASSPREFVVWF
;
A
#
# COMPACT_ATOMS: atom_id res chain seq x y z
N MET A 1 -9.43 10.80 -0.08
CA MET A 1 -8.25 10.44 0.75
C MET A 1 -7.36 9.49 -0.03
N ILE A 2 -6.07 9.54 0.19
CA ILE A 2 -5.09 8.63 -0.42
C ILE A 2 -4.57 7.70 0.65
N ILE A 3 -4.69 6.38 0.42
CA ILE A 3 -4.22 5.35 1.34
C ILE A 3 -3.11 4.57 0.66
N ALA A 4 -1.94 4.51 1.29
CA ALA A 4 -0.85 3.64 0.86
C ALA A 4 -0.82 2.41 1.75
N THR A 5 -0.85 1.22 1.16
CA THR A 5 -0.85 -0.03 1.90
C THR A 5 0.37 -0.88 1.55
N ASP A 6 1.01 -1.42 2.57
CA ASP A 6 2.01 -2.48 2.42
C ASP A 6 1.33 -3.78 1.98
N PHE A 7 2.11 -4.75 1.55
CA PHE A 7 1.63 -6.05 1.11
C PHE A 7 1.97 -7.16 2.10
N ASP A 8 3.25 -7.49 2.23
CA ASP A 8 3.71 -8.58 3.08
C ASP A 8 3.49 -8.28 4.56
N GLY A 9 2.79 -9.15 5.25
CA GLY A 9 2.40 -8.97 6.65
C GLY A 9 1.24 -8.02 6.88
N THR A 10 0.67 -7.43 5.83
CA THR A 10 -0.41 -6.43 5.91
C THR A 10 -1.64 -6.89 5.15
N LEU A 11 -1.55 -7.05 3.82
CA LEU A 11 -2.66 -7.57 3.01
C LEU A 11 -2.77 -9.09 3.05
N HIS A 12 -1.68 -9.76 3.31
CA HIS A 12 -1.66 -11.19 3.57
C HIS A 12 -0.75 -11.51 4.75
N PHE A 13 -0.98 -12.65 5.37
CA PHE A 13 -0.16 -13.16 6.45
C PHE A 13 0.62 -14.37 5.97
N PRO A 14 1.96 -14.33 5.94
CA PRO A 14 2.77 -15.47 5.55
C PRO A 14 2.45 -16.71 6.39
N ILE A 15 2.45 -17.88 5.76
CA ILE A 15 2.25 -19.14 6.46
C ILE A 15 3.63 -19.66 6.88
N PRO A 16 3.88 -19.88 8.19
CA PRO A 16 5.17 -20.39 8.65
C PRO A 16 5.61 -21.67 7.93
N GLY A 17 6.86 -21.70 7.48
CA GLY A 17 7.43 -22.82 6.75
C GLY A 17 7.01 -22.97 5.29
N LYS A 18 6.19 -22.07 4.77
CA LYS A 18 5.78 -22.03 3.37
C LYS A 18 6.28 -20.78 2.66
N ARG A 19 6.63 -20.94 1.39
CA ARG A 19 6.98 -19.80 0.52
C ARG A 19 5.72 -19.25 -0.15
N GLY A 20 5.83 -18.01 -0.60
CA GLY A 20 4.78 -17.35 -1.37
C GLY A 20 3.78 -16.60 -0.52
N ILE A 21 2.69 -16.22 -1.17
CA ILE A 21 1.64 -15.41 -0.55
C ILE A 21 0.78 -16.32 0.34
N GLY A 22 0.54 -15.85 1.56
CA GLY A 22 -0.18 -16.61 2.57
C GLY A 22 -1.68 -16.32 2.61
N ARG A 23 -2.21 -16.18 3.82
CA ARG A 23 -3.65 -15.98 4.04
C ARG A 23 -4.02 -14.53 3.81
N PRO A 24 -5.14 -14.25 3.11
CA PRO A 24 -5.59 -12.87 2.92
C PRO A 24 -6.05 -12.24 4.25
N ASN A 25 -5.68 -10.97 4.43
CA ASN A 25 -6.28 -10.13 5.46
C ASN A 25 -7.62 -9.60 4.92
N THR A 26 -8.62 -10.44 4.96
CA THR A 26 -9.92 -10.15 4.35
C THR A 26 -10.58 -8.86 4.87
N PRO A 27 -10.61 -8.58 6.18
CA PRO A 27 -11.19 -7.31 6.68
C PRO A 27 -10.51 -6.08 6.10
N LEU A 28 -9.18 -6.08 6.00
CA LEU A 28 -8.43 -4.95 5.42
C LEU A 28 -8.68 -4.84 3.92
N ILE A 29 -8.61 -5.95 3.20
CA ILE A 29 -8.86 -5.97 1.75
C ILE A 29 -10.26 -5.44 1.43
N GLN A 30 -11.28 -5.91 2.13
CA GLN A 30 -12.66 -5.46 1.94
C GLN A 30 -12.83 -3.97 2.26
N LYS A 31 -12.17 -3.47 3.31
CA LYS A 31 -12.20 -2.05 3.65
C LYS A 31 -11.56 -1.20 2.55
N LEU A 32 -10.44 -1.62 2.00
CA LEU A 32 -9.78 -0.89 0.91
C LEU A 32 -10.62 -0.90 -0.38
N ILE A 33 -11.26 -2.02 -0.70
CA ILE A 33 -12.20 -2.10 -1.83
C ILE A 33 -13.36 -1.12 -1.65
N GLU A 34 -13.96 -1.09 -0.45
CA GLU A 34 -15.03 -0.17 -0.11
C GLU A 34 -14.60 1.30 -0.22
N LEU A 35 -13.46 1.64 0.36
CA LEU A 35 -12.94 3.00 0.31
C LEU A 35 -12.65 3.45 -1.12
N ARG A 36 -12.09 2.58 -1.95
CA ARG A 36 -11.84 2.87 -3.36
C ARG A 36 -13.14 3.10 -4.13
N ALA A 37 -14.17 2.31 -3.85
CA ALA A 37 -15.52 2.50 -4.42
C ALA A 37 -16.15 3.83 -4.02
N ASN A 38 -15.74 4.41 -2.89
CA ASN A 38 -16.19 5.71 -2.39
C ASN A 38 -15.22 6.85 -2.74
N ASN A 39 -14.54 6.75 -3.88
CA ASN A 39 -13.66 7.78 -4.45
C ASN A 39 -12.40 8.07 -3.63
N ASN A 40 -11.93 7.11 -2.86
CA ASN A 40 -10.60 7.18 -2.27
C ASN A 40 -9.59 6.45 -3.18
N ASP A 41 -8.36 6.90 -3.16
CA ASP A 41 -7.29 6.28 -3.93
C ASP A 41 -6.49 5.32 -3.06
N VAL A 42 -6.10 4.18 -3.63
CA VAL A 42 -5.29 3.18 -2.94
C VAL A 42 -4.00 2.94 -3.71
N ILE A 43 -2.88 3.12 -3.03
CA ILE A 43 -1.54 2.86 -3.55
C ILE A 43 -1.01 1.57 -2.93
N LEU A 44 -0.47 0.70 -3.75
CA LEU A 44 0.37 -0.40 -3.25
C LEU A 44 1.79 0.12 -3.02
N TRP A 45 2.24 0.09 -1.77
CA TRP A 45 3.55 0.58 -1.35
C TRP A 45 4.35 -0.55 -0.71
N THR A 46 5.19 -1.22 -1.50
CA THR A 46 5.84 -2.48 -1.12
C THR A 46 7.31 -2.50 -1.53
N CYS A 47 8.10 -3.29 -0.80
CA CYS A 47 9.49 -3.58 -1.18
C CYS A 47 9.60 -4.56 -2.35
N ARG A 48 8.51 -5.20 -2.75
CA ARG A 48 8.52 -6.10 -3.90
C ARG A 48 8.76 -5.34 -5.19
N ASP A 49 9.46 -5.96 -6.13
CA ASP A 49 9.65 -5.47 -7.50
C ASP A 49 9.62 -6.63 -8.49
N GLY A 50 9.72 -6.34 -9.78
CA GLY A 50 9.77 -7.34 -10.84
C GLY A 50 8.63 -8.35 -10.75
N ASP A 51 8.96 -9.63 -10.97
CA ASP A 51 8.00 -10.72 -10.97
C ASP A 51 7.29 -10.90 -9.62
N ASN A 52 7.99 -10.65 -8.53
CA ASN A 52 7.40 -10.72 -7.18
C ASN A 52 6.33 -9.63 -6.98
N LEU A 53 6.52 -8.46 -7.55
CA LEU A 53 5.53 -7.39 -7.52
C LEU A 53 4.33 -7.75 -8.40
N ASP A 54 4.57 -8.26 -9.59
CA ASP A 54 3.49 -8.68 -10.51
C ASP A 54 2.63 -9.76 -9.87
N GLU A 55 3.23 -10.73 -9.19
CA GLU A 55 2.52 -11.77 -8.45
C GLU A 55 1.62 -11.18 -7.37
N ALA A 56 2.13 -10.22 -6.60
CA ALA A 56 1.36 -9.55 -5.55
C ALA A 56 0.17 -8.78 -6.13
N VAL A 57 0.38 -8.04 -7.22
CA VAL A 57 -0.68 -7.27 -7.89
C VAL A 57 -1.77 -8.20 -8.43
N GLN A 58 -1.39 -9.29 -9.08
CA GLN A 58 -2.34 -10.28 -9.61
C GLN A 58 -3.10 -10.97 -8.49
N TRP A 59 -2.43 -11.31 -7.40
CA TRP A 59 -3.09 -11.89 -6.23
C TRP A 59 -4.14 -10.95 -5.64
N CYS A 60 -3.81 -9.66 -5.49
CA CYS A 60 -4.75 -8.64 -5.00
C CYS A 60 -5.95 -8.49 -5.94
N LYS A 61 -5.70 -8.48 -7.25
CA LYS A 61 -6.75 -8.41 -8.26
C LYS A 61 -7.72 -9.60 -8.15
N ALA A 62 -7.21 -10.80 -7.91
CA ALA A 62 -8.02 -11.99 -7.68
C ALA A 62 -8.88 -11.87 -6.41
N GLN A 63 -8.45 -11.08 -5.43
CA GLN A 63 -9.25 -10.75 -4.23
C GLN A 63 -10.24 -9.60 -4.46
N GLY A 64 -10.24 -9.00 -5.65
CA GLY A 64 -11.08 -7.86 -6.00
C GLY A 64 -10.46 -6.49 -5.69
N LEU A 65 -9.19 -6.44 -5.27
CA LEU A 65 -8.50 -5.20 -4.95
C LEU A 65 -7.58 -4.78 -6.09
N GLU A 66 -7.88 -3.63 -6.68
CA GLU A 66 -7.04 -2.96 -7.66
C GLU A 66 -6.47 -1.67 -7.08
N PHE A 67 -5.35 -1.21 -7.63
CA PHE A 67 -4.62 -0.05 -7.14
C PHE A 67 -4.66 1.10 -8.14
N ASP A 68 -4.65 2.32 -7.63
CA ASP A 68 -4.58 3.55 -8.44
C ASP A 68 -3.14 3.94 -8.77
N ALA A 69 -2.19 3.45 -7.99
CA ALA A 69 -0.76 3.52 -8.27
C ALA A 69 -0.03 2.38 -7.56
N ILE A 70 1.14 2.01 -8.07
CA ILE A 70 1.97 0.93 -7.52
C ILE A 70 3.38 1.49 -7.36
N ASN A 71 3.85 1.55 -6.12
CA ASN A 71 5.17 2.07 -5.75
C ASN A 71 5.47 3.46 -6.34
N ASP A 72 4.44 4.25 -6.52
CA ASP A 72 4.54 5.60 -7.08
C ASP A 72 3.40 6.48 -6.53
N ASN A 73 3.55 7.77 -6.68
CA ASN A 73 2.49 8.72 -6.34
C ASN A 73 1.28 8.57 -7.27
N ILE A 74 0.11 8.91 -6.76
CA ILE A 74 -1.07 9.12 -7.61
C ILE A 74 -0.71 10.20 -8.66
N PRO A 75 -1.07 10.01 -9.95
CA PRO A 75 -0.63 10.90 -11.03
C PRO A 75 -0.90 12.40 -10.79
N ARG A 76 -2.06 12.76 -10.25
CA ARG A 76 -2.38 14.17 -9.97
C ARG A 76 -1.47 14.77 -8.90
N ILE A 77 -1.07 13.98 -7.90
CA ILE A 77 -0.14 14.41 -6.84
C ILE A 77 1.26 14.58 -7.40
N LYS A 78 1.68 13.65 -8.25
CA LYS A 78 2.97 13.72 -8.95
C LYS A 78 3.10 15.01 -9.75
N GLU A 79 2.07 15.35 -10.52
CA GLU A 79 2.02 16.59 -11.28
C GLU A 79 2.05 17.83 -10.37
N GLU A 80 1.22 17.85 -9.34
CA GLU A 80 1.15 18.94 -8.37
C GLU A 80 2.50 19.19 -7.69
N HIS A 81 3.16 18.13 -7.24
CA HIS A 81 4.48 18.23 -6.60
C HIS A 81 5.55 18.73 -7.57
N LEU A 82 5.54 18.27 -8.82
CA LEU A 82 6.46 18.76 -9.84
C LEU A 82 6.25 20.26 -10.11
N GLN A 83 5.02 20.73 -10.20
CA GLN A 83 4.70 22.14 -10.39
C GLN A 83 5.11 22.98 -9.17
N ARG A 84 4.86 22.48 -7.97
CA ARG A 84 5.10 23.22 -6.73
C ARG A 84 6.57 23.23 -6.30
N PHE A 85 7.26 22.09 -6.44
CA PHE A 85 8.62 21.89 -5.91
C PHE A 85 9.68 21.72 -7.01
N GLY A 86 9.29 21.50 -8.26
CA GLY A 86 10.19 21.26 -9.39
C GLY A 86 10.82 19.88 -9.39
N THR A 87 10.56 19.04 -8.39
CA THR A 87 11.13 17.70 -8.24
C THR A 87 10.21 16.80 -7.44
N LEU A 88 10.46 15.48 -7.51
CA LEU A 88 9.76 14.48 -6.73
C LEU A 88 10.70 13.87 -5.68
N GLY A 89 10.26 13.82 -4.44
CA GLY A 89 10.92 13.03 -3.41
C GLY A 89 10.69 11.53 -3.64
N ARG A 90 11.51 10.70 -3.00
CA ARG A 90 11.37 9.24 -3.07
C ARG A 90 10.16 8.73 -2.28
N LYS A 91 9.84 9.37 -1.17
CA LYS A 91 8.68 8.98 -0.38
C LYS A 91 7.41 9.39 -1.12
N ILE A 92 6.53 8.43 -1.34
CA ILE A 92 5.21 8.73 -1.91
C ILE A 92 4.35 9.47 -0.89
N PHE A 93 3.45 10.31 -1.40
CA PHE A 93 2.48 11.01 -0.57
C PHE A 93 1.23 10.14 -0.38
N ALA A 94 0.79 10.01 0.87
CA ALA A 94 -0.49 9.44 1.23
C ALA A 94 -1.02 10.13 2.49
N ASP A 95 -2.34 10.14 2.65
CA ASP A 95 -2.97 10.62 3.88
C ASP A 95 -2.80 9.60 5.01
N VAL A 96 -2.80 8.31 4.66
CA VAL A 96 -2.63 7.22 5.62
C VAL A 96 -1.71 6.16 5.02
N TYR A 97 -0.77 5.67 5.82
CA TYR A 97 0.09 4.53 5.49
C TYR A 97 -0.30 3.35 6.37
N VAL A 98 -0.75 2.26 5.74
CA VAL A 98 -1.12 1.02 6.42
C VAL A 98 0.02 0.03 6.26
N ASP A 99 0.70 -0.29 7.35
CA ASP A 99 1.91 -1.11 7.36
C ASP A 99 2.03 -1.82 8.71
N ASP A 100 2.36 -3.11 8.69
CA ASP A 100 2.52 -3.92 9.91
C ASP A 100 3.76 -3.54 10.74
N ARG A 101 4.71 -2.84 10.15
CA ARG A 101 5.95 -2.40 10.80
C ARG A 101 6.02 -0.91 11.07
N ALA A 102 4.96 -0.18 10.73
CA ALA A 102 4.90 1.26 10.99
C ALA A 102 4.51 1.53 12.44
N SER A 103 5.07 2.58 12.97
CA SER A 103 4.70 3.13 14.27
C SER A 103 4.39 4.61 14.10
N SER A 104 3.36 5.09 14.80
CA SER A 104 3.18 6.53 14.91
C SER A 104 4.30 7.12 15.78
N PRO A 105 4.62 8.43 15.64
CA PRO A 105 5.62 9.05 16.50
C PRO A 105 5.32 8.85 17.99
N ARG A 106 4.06 8.95 18.37
CA ARG A 106 3.61 8.75 19.75
C ARG A 106 3.84 7.32 20.25
N GLU A 107 3.46 6.34 19.45
CA GLU A 107 3.68 4.93 19.80
C GLU A 107 5.16 4.60 19.92
N PHE A 108 5.97 5.11 19.01
CA PHE A 108 7.43 4.89 19.03
C PHE A 108 8.06 5.41 20.33
N VAL A 109 7.67 6.62 20.77
CA VAL A 109 8.18 7.21 22.02
C VAL A 109 7.78 6.36 23.22
N VAL A 110 6.57 5.79 23.23
CA VAL A 110 6.07 4.97 24.34
C VAL A 110 6.77 3.60 24.38
N TRP A 111 7.00 2.96 23.20
CA TRP A 111 7.45 1.58 23.11
C TRP A 111 8.96 1.41 23.00
N PHE A 112 9.69 2.44 22.62
CA PHE A 112 11.15 2.41 22.40
C PHE A 112 11.86 3.50 23.18
#